data_0f70c653405193b1b1d9ca0fafc7daee
#
_entry.id   0f70c653405193b1b1d9ca0fafc7daee
#
_cell.length_a   1.000
_cell.length_b   1.000
_cell.length_c   1.000
_cell.angle_alpha   90.00
_cell.angle_beta   90.00
_cell.angle_gamma   90.00
#
_symmetry.space_group_name_H-M   'P 1'
#
loop_
_entity.id
_entity.type
_entity.pdbx_description
1 polymer ?
#
loop_
_entity_poly.entity_id
_entity_poly.type
_entity_poly.pdbx_seq_one_letter_code
_entity_poly.pdbx_strand_id
1 'polypeptide(L)'
;MSVARTERRPRGELSRVLVVDDEPDIRELIDLTLARMGLATECAGSVGEAIAALKEGDFQLCLTDMRLPDGEGLEIVRYITEHCPQTPVAVITAFGSAGNAVAALKAGAFDYLAKPVGLEQLRALIKSALRLPGGGQDSENSLAGLIGESPSMQQVRTMIEKLARSQAPIYISGESGSGKELGARLIHSRSARAAGAFVPVNCGAIPENLMESEFFGYR
;
A
#
# COMPACT_ATOMS: atom_id res chain seq x y z
N MET A 1 -37.09 -0.01 2.81
CA MET A 1 -36.20 -0.75 3.70
C MET A 1 -35.59 -1.90 2.89
N SER A 2 -34.42 -1.71 2.30
CA SER A 2 -33.73 -2.74 1.53
C SER A 2 -32.44 -3.09 2.28
N VAL A 3 -32.40 -4.31 2.83
CA VAL A 3 -31.30 -4.86 3.59
C VAL A 3 -30.24 -5.28 2.58
N ALA A 4 -29.11 -4.58 2.55
CA ALA A 4 -27.96 -4.98 1.78
C ALA A 4 -27.44 -6.32 2.31
N ARG A 5 -27.60 -7.33 1.49
CA ARG A 5 -27.15 -8.70 1.73
C ARG A 5 -25.63 -8.74 1.53
N THR A 6 -24.89 -8.75 2.62
CA THR A 6 -23.44 -8.99 2.59
C THR A 6 -23.22 -10.45 2.21
N GLU A 7 -22.97 -10.72 0.95
CA GLU A 7 -22.62 -12.07 0.49
C GLU A 7 -21.21 -12.41 1.01
N ARG A 8 -21.15 -13.32 1.98
CA ARG A 8 -19.89 -13.97 2.39
C ARG A 8 -19.42 -14.83 1.21
N ARG A 9 -18.27 -14.46 0.62
CA ARG A 9 -17.60 -15.29 -0.40
C ARG A 9 -17.37 -16.71 0.12
N PRO A 10 -17.54 -17.75 -0.70
CA PRO A 10 -17.25 -19.13 -0.33
C PRO A 10 -15.77 -19.29 0.00
N ARG A 11 -15.48 -20.01 1.09
CA ARG A 11 -14.12 -20.41 1.47
C ARG A 11 -13.57 -21.35 0.39
N GLY A 12 -12.68 -20.84 -0.48
CA GLY A 12 -12.03 -21.66 -1.51
C GLY A 12 -11.55 -20.93 -2.75
N GLU A 13 -11.96 -19.69 -3.00
CA GLU A 13 -11.39 -18.91 -4.11
C GLU A 13 -10.04 -18.30 -3.70
N LEU A 14 -9.01 -18.61 -4.49
CA LEU A 14 -7.69 -17.98 -4.36
C LEU A 14 -7.84 -16.47 -4.55
N SER A 15 -7.18 -15.69 -3.71
CA SER A 15 -7.12 -14.25 -3.89
C SER A 15 -6.47 -13.93 -5.24
N ARG A 16 -7.15 -13.11 -6.06
CA ARG A 16 -6.69 -12.74 -7.41
C ARG A 16 -5.92 -11.41 -7.35
N VAL A 17 -4.76 -11.40 -7.99
CA VAL A 17 -3.89 -10.24 -8.11
C VAL A 17 -3.75 -9.88 -9.59
N LEU A 18 -4.02 -8.61 -9.93
CA LEU A 18 -3.76 -8.08 -11.27
C LEU A 18 -2.31 -7.57 -11.31
N VAL A 19 -1.53 -8.05 -12.28
CA VAL A 19 -0.13 -7.64 -12.52
C VAL A 19 -0.05 -6.98 -13.87
N VAL A 20 0.34 -5.70 -13.87
CA VAL A 20 0.41 -4.88 -15.09
C VAL A 20 1.83 -4.40 -15.31
N ASP A 21 2.48 -4.93 -16.31
CA ASP A 21 3.85 -4.57 -16.70
C ASP A 21 4.02 -4.94 -18.19
N ASP A 22 4.68 -4.15 -18.99
CA ASP A 22 4.92 -4.44 -20.40
C ASP A 22 6.05 -5.47 -20.62
N GLU A 23 6.93 -5.64 -19.61
CA GLU A 23 8.04 -6.59 -19.64
C GLU A 23 7.55 -8.01 -19.28
N PRO A 24 7.55 -8.99 -20.22
CA PRO A 24 7.08 -10.35 -19.93
C PRO A 24 7.85 -11.05 -18.80
N ASP A 25 9.16 -10.83 -18.74
CA ASP A 25 10.03 -11.45 -17.72
C ASP A 25 9.68 -10.98 -16.31
N ILE A 26 9.29 -9.71 -16.16
CA ILE A 26 8.85 -9.16 -14.88
C ILE A 26 7.50 -9.74 -14.47
N ARG A 27 6.56 -9.82 -15.41
CA ARG A 27 5.26 -10.47 -15.17
C ARG A 27 5.44 -11.92 -14.72
N GLU A 28 6.31 -12.68 -15.39
CA GLU A 28 6.59 -14.08 -15.04
C GLU A 28 7.21 -14.20 -13.65
N LEU A 29 8.18 -13.33 -13.30
CA LEU A 29 8.81 -13.32 -11.98
C LEU A 29 7.79 -13.04 -10.86
N ILE A 30 6.91 -12.07 -11.09
CA ILE A 30 5.86 -11.70 -10.12
C ILE A 30 4.84 -12.84 -10.02
N ASP A 31 4.38 -13.40 -11.14
CA ASP A 31 3.43 -14.51 -11.19
C ASP A 31 3.94 -15.74 -10.41
N LEU A 32 5.18 -16.16 -10.68
CA LEU A 32 5.81 -17.26 -9.94
C LEU A 32 5.90 -16.99 -8.44
N THR A 33 6.14 -15.73 -8.05
CA THR A 33 6.20 -15.35 -6.65
C THR A 33 4.82 -15.39 -6.00
N LEU A 34 3.80 -14.89 -6.67
CA LEU A 34 2.40 -14.91 -6.23
C LEU A 34 1.86 -16.35 -6.13
N ALA A 35 2.14 -17.19 -7.14
CA ALA A 35 1.76 -18.59 -7.14
C ALA A 35 2.35 -19.35 -5.93
N ARG A 36 3.61 -19.10 -5.58
CA ARG A 36 4.24 -19.66 -4.36
C ARG A 36 3.60 -19.18 -3.05
N MET A 37 2.90 -18.06 -3.09
CA MET A 37 2.13 -17.53 -1.95
C MET A 37 0.67 -18.01 -1.94
N GLY A 38 0.27 -18.86 -2.90
CA GLY A 38 -1.09 -19.38 -3.02
C GLY A 38 -2.09 -18.38 -3.58
N LEU A 39 -1.63 -17.44 -4.40
CA LEU A 39 -2.45 -16.40 -5.03
C LEU A 39 -2.63 -16.70 -6.51
N ALA A 40 -3.77 -16.34 -7.06
CA ALA A 40 -4.02 -16.40 -8.50
C ALA A 40 -3.63 -15.06 -9.15
N THR A 41 -2.98 -15.13 -10.29
CA THR A 41 -2.49 -13.95 -11.02
C THR A 41 -3.24 -13.80 -12.33
N GLU A 42 -3.59 -12.57 -12.66
CA GLU A 42 -3.97 -12.16 -13.99
C GLU A 42 -2.99 -11.10 -14.49
N CYS A 43 -2.47 -11.26 -15.70
CA CYS A 43 -1.45 -10.39 -16.26
C CYS A 43 -2.02 -9.51 -17.37
N ALA A 44 -1.58 -8.24 -17.40
CA ALA A 44 -1.87 -7.29 -18.45
C ALA A 44 -0.57 -6.60 -18.90
N GLY A 45 -0.43 -6.30 -20.17
CA GLY A 45 0.74 -5.63 -20.72
C GLY A 45 0.53 -4.14 -21.03
N SER A 46 -0.66 -3.61 -20.76
CA SER A 46 -1.05 -2.25 -21.12
C SER A 46 -2.11 -1.68 -20.18
N VAL A 47 -2.31 -0.37 -20.23
CA VAL A 47 -3.39 0.32 -19.48
C VAL A 47 -4.76 -0.19 -19.94
N GLY A 48 -4.94 -0.32 -21.26
CA GLY A 48 -6.20 -0.79 -21.85
C GLY A 48 -6.58 -2.19 -21.39
N GLU A 49 -5.62 -3.13 -21.41
CA GLU A 49 -5.84 -4.51 -20.91
C GLU A 49 -6.15 -4.52 -19.41
N ALA A 50 -5.42 -3.74 -18.61
CA ALA A 50 -5.64 -3.65 -17.18
C ALA A 50 -7.05 -3.13 -16.84
N ILE A 51 -7.51 -2.08 -17.51
CA ILE A 51 -8.86 -1.52 -17.31
C ILE A 51 -9.94 -2.52 -17.77
N ALA A 52 -9.69 -3.27 -18.84
CA ALA A 52 -10.62 -4.32 -19.29
C ALA A 52 -10.75 -5.41 -18.23
N ALA A 53 -9.63 -5.91 -17.70
CA ALA A 53 -9.62 -6.89 -16.61
C ALA A 53 -10.35 -6.40 -15.36
N LEU A 54 -10.12 -5.14 -14.95
CA LEU A 54 -10.77 -4.53 -13.79
C LEU A 54 -12.30 -4.36 -13.96
N LYS A 55 -12.80 -4.28 -15.20
CA LYS A 55 -14.23 -4.24 -15.48
C LYS A 55 -14.89 -5.62 -15.41
N GLU A 56 -14.13 -6.67 -15.72
CA GLU A 56 -14.64 -8.04 -15.82
C GLU A 56 -14.49 -8.85 -14.53
N GLY A 57 -13.57 -8.44 -13.66
CA GLY A 57 -13.26 -9.20 -12.45
C GLY A 57 -12.91 -8.38 -11.21
N ASP A 58 -13.07 -9.02 -10.07
CA ASP A 58 -12.65 -8.47 -8.79
C ASP A 58 -11.24 -8.91 -8.45
N PHE A 59 -10.40 -7.97 -8.06
CA PHE A 59 -9.03 -8.22 -7.63
C PHE A 59 -8.84 -7.77 -6.18
N GLN A 60 -8.02 -8.51 -5.44
CA GLN A 60 -7.66 -8.18 -4.07
C GLN A 60 -6.41 -7.30 -3.98
N LEU A 61 -5.68 -7.16 -5.07
CA LEU A 61 -4.52 -6.30 -5.23
C LEU A 61 -4.27 -6.05 -6.72
N CYS A 62 -3.83 -4.84 -7.07
CA CYS A 62 -3.26 -4.53 -8.36
C CYS A 62 -1.80 -4.08 -8.18
N LEU A 63 -0.90 -4.65 -8.99
CA LEU A 63 0.50 -4.23 -9.12
C LEU A 63 0.66 -3.67 -10.52
N THR A 64 1.05 -2.41 -10.68
CA THR A 64 1.18 -1.78 -12.00
C THR A 64 2.55 -1.13 -12.18
N ASP A 65 3.16 -1.29 -13.36
CA ASP A 65 4.28 -0.42 -13.71
C ASP A 65 3.80 1.01 -13.88
N MET A 66 4.70 1.94 -13.64
CA MET A 66 4.49 3.37 -13.87
C MET A 66 4.40 3.70 -15.37
N ARG A 67 5.18 3.02 -16.22
CA ARG A 67 5.25 3.25 -17.66
C ARG A 67 4.73 2.04 -18.41
N LEU A 68 3.76 2.27 -19.26
CA LEU A 68 3.14 1.26 -20.11
C LEU A 68 3.11 1.76 -21.56
N PRO A 69 3.03 0.89 -22.55
CA PRO A 69 3.17 1.28 -23.96
C PRO A 69 2.06 2.22 -24.45
N ASP A 70 0.90 2.20 -23.80
CA ASP A 70 -0.30 2.97 -24.17
C ASP A 70 -0.67 4.07 -23.16
N GLY A 71 0.13 4.25 -22.07
CA GLY A 71 -0.15 5.26 -21.07
C GLY A 71 0.68 5.12 -19.80
N GLU A 72 0.21 5.74 -18.75
CA GLU A 72 0.86 5.70 -17.41
C GLU A 72 0.09 4.83 -16.43
N GLY A 73 0.81 4.08 -15.58
CA GLY A 73 0.21 3.33 -14.48
C GLY A 73 -0.63 4.18 -13.53
N LEU A 74 -0.39 5.50 -13.49
CA LEU A 74 -1.23 6.45 -12.74
C LEU A 74 -2.68 6.48 -13.22
N GLU A 75 -2.95 6.18 -14.48
CA GLU A 75 -4.31 6.09 -15.03
C GLU A 75 -5.05 4.91 -14.41
N ILE A 76 -4.34 3.79 -14.24
CA ILE A 76 -4.89 2.59 -13.56
C ILE A 76 -5.15 2.90 -12.08
N VAL A 77 -4.22 3.60 -11.40
CA VAL A 77 -4.39 4.00 -10.00
C VAL A 77 -5.65 4.87 -9.84
N ARG A 78 -5.85 5.87 -10.70
CA ARG A 78 -7.04 6.73 -10.68
C ARG A 78 -8.31 5.94 -10.95
N TYR A 79 -8.27 5.07 -11.97
CA TYR A 79 -9.41 4.21 -12.31
C TYR A 79 -9.83 3.33 -11.12
N ILE A 80 -8.86 2.69 -10.45
CA ILE A 80 -9.12 1.85 -9.27
C ILE A 80 -9.69 2.69 -8.13
N THR A 81 -9.11 3.86 -7.86
CA THR A 81 -9.58 4.76 -6.80
C THR A 81 -11.03 5.20 -7.00
N GLU A 82 -11.43 5.42 -8.25
CA GLU A 82 -12.78 5.89 -8.59
C GLU A 82 -13.81 4.74 -8.69
N HIS A 83 -13.42 3.58 -9.24
CA HIS A 83 -14.37 2.52 -9.60
C HIS A 83 -14.24 1.25 -8.76
N CYS A 84 -13.06 0.99 -8.18
CA CYS A 84 -12.75 -0.22 -7.41
C CYS A 84 -12.07 0.12 -6.06
N PRO A 85 -12.64 0.97 -5.19
CA PRO A 85 -11.97 1.52 -4.01
C PRO A 85 -11.56 0.45 -2.97
N GLN A 86 -12.06 -0.78 -3.11
CA GLN A 86 -11.70 -1.90 -2.24
C GLN A 86 -10.44 -2.65 -2.72
N THR A 87 -9.95 -2.34 -3.92
CA THR A 87 -8.76 -2.96 -4.49
C THR A 87 -7.54 -2.08 -4.20
N PRO A 88 -6.65 -2.43 -3.28
CA PRO A 88 -5.39 -1.71 -3.11
C PRO A 88 -4.56 -1.82 -4.37
N VAL A 89 -3.90 -0.71 -4.75
CA VAL A 89 -3.02 -0.66 -5.91
C VAL A 89 -1.62 -0.20 -5.49
N ALA A 90 -0.60 -0.93 -5.91
CA ALA A 90 0.80 -0.55 -5.72
C ALA A 90 1.48 -0.34 -7.06
N VAL A 91 2.37 0.64 -7.11
CA VAL A 91 3.09 1.02 -8.34
C VAL A 91 4.51 0.49 -8.30
N ILE A 92 4.94 -0.14 -9.40
CA ILE A 92 6.32 -0.55 -9.62
C ILE A 92 6.99 0.53 -10.48
N THR A 93 8.14 1.03 -10.09
CA THR A 93 8.80 2.14 -10.79
C THR A 93 10.30 1.93 -10.94
N ALA A 94 10.88 2.43 -12.02
CA ALA A 94 12.33 2.39 -12.21
C ALA A 94 13.05 3.25 -11.17
N PHE A 95 14.24 2.79 -10.77
CA PHE A 95 15.11 3.47 -9.79
C PHE A 95 15.41 4.91 -10.23
N GLY A 96 15.19 5.89 -9.37
CA GLY A 96 15.53 7.31 -9.61
C GLY A 96 14.34 8.25 -9.83
N SER A 97 13.10 7.76 -9.81
CA SER A 97 11.91 8.60 -9.99
C SER A 97 11.13 8.77 -8.67
N ALA A 98 11.77 9.40 -7.66
CA ALA A 98 11.07 9.75 -6.41
C ALA A 98 9.78 10.56 -6.67
N GLY A 99 9.79 11.42 -7.69
CA GLY A 99 8.59 12.16 -8.12
C GLY A 99 7.44 11.24 -8.54
N ASN A 100 7.73 10.13 -9.21
CA ASN A 100 6.71 9.16 -9.64
C ASN A 100 6.10 8.40 -8.44
N ALA A 101 6.93 8.06 -7.45
CA ALA A 101 6.44 7.41 -6.23
C ALA A 101 5.49 8.33 -5.44
N VAL A 102 5.86 9.60 -5.28
CA VAL A 102 5.00 10.61 -4.63
C VAL A 102 3.73 10.86 -5.44
N ALA A 103 3.83 10.93 -6.76
CA ALA A 103 2.66 11.09 -7.64
C ALA A 103 1.70 9.90 -7.52
N ALA A 104 2.23 8.67 -7.46
CA ALA A 104 1.43 7.46 -7.27
C ALA A 104 0.66 7.47 -5.94
N LEU A 105 1.33 7.80 -4.83
CA LEU A 105 0.71 7.88 -3.51
C LEU A 105 -0.35 8.99 -3.45
N LYS A 106 -0.09 10.17 -4.05
CA LYS A 106 -1.07 11.26 -4.16
C LYS A 106 -2.29 10.87 -5.02
N ALA A 107 -2.09 10.02 -6.02
CA ALA A 107 -3.18 9.50 -6.86
C ALA A 107 -4.02 8.42 -6.18
N GLY A 108 -3.62 7.93 -5.01
CA GLY A 108 -4.33 6.92 -4.23
C GLY A 108 -3.68 5.53 -4.21
N ALA A 109 -2.44 5.40 -4.73
CA ALA A 109 -1.72 4.14 -4.58
C ALA A 109 -1.46 3.84 -3.09
N PHE A 110 -1.63 2.57 -2.73
CA PHE A 110 -1.38 2.06 -1.38
C PHE A 110 0.11 2.07 -1.04
N ASP A 111 0.96 1.71 -2.02
CA ASP A 111 2.41 1.63 -1.84
C ASP A 111 3.12 1.66 -3.21
N TYR A 112 4.45 1.64 -3.19
CA TYR A 112 5.26 1.54 -4.40
C TYR A 112 6.49 0.64 -4.18
N LEU A 113 7.01 0.07 -5.29
CA LEU A 113 8.24 -0.73 -5.33
C LEU A 113 9.20 -0.17 -6.38
N ALA A 114 10.49 -0.12 -6.04
CA ALA A 114 11.53 0.25 -7.01
C ALA A 114 11.99 -0.99 -7.82
N LYS A 115 12.14 -0.84 -9.14
CA LYS A 115 12.85 -1.82 -9.97
C LYS A 115 14.38 -1.67 -9.75
N PRO A 116 15.16 -2.75 -9.60
CA PRO A 116 14.76 -4.14 -9.73
C PRO A 116 13.93 -4.63 -8.53
N VAL A 117 12.86 -5.38 -8.81
CA VAL A 117 11.90 -5.83 -7.79
C VAL A 117 12.54 -6.86 -6.87
N GLY A 118 12.81 -6.49 -5.64
CA GLY A 118 13.29 -7.40 -4.60
C GLY A 118 12.20 -8.35 -4.14
N LEU A 119 12.44 -9.67 -4.20
CA LEU A 119 11.43 -10.69 -3.84
C LEU A 119 10.90 -10.53 -2.42
N GLU A 120 11.77 -10.16 -1.47
CA GLU A 120 11.35 -9.96 -0.06
C GLU A 120 10.48 -8.70 0.09
N GLN A 121 10.80 -7.62 -0.63
CA GLN A 121 10.00 -6.40 -0.65
C GLN A 121 8.63 -6.66 -1.27
N LEU A 122 8.59 -7.36 -2.40
CA LEU A 122 7.35 -7.77 -3.05
C LEU A 122 6.47 -8.61 -2.13
N ARG A 123 7.04 -9.61 -1.46
CA ARG A 123 6.32 -10.44 -0.48
C ARG A 123 5.78 -9.64 0.69
N ALA A 124 6.57 -8.69 1.22
CA ALA A 124 6.14 -7.83 2.33
C ALA A 124 4.97 -6.94 1.92
N LEU A 125 5.05 -6.32 0.73
CA LEU A 125 3.99 -5.50 0.16
C LEU A 125 2.69 -6.30 -0.02
N ILE A 126 2.76 -7.47 -0.65
CA ILE A 126 1.60 -8.34 -0.89
C ILE A 126 0.95 -8.74 0.44
N LYS A 127 1.75 -9.17 1.42
CA LYS A 127 1.24 -9.51 2.75
C LYS A 127 0.56 -8.33 3.42
N SER A 128 1.10 -7.13 3.28
CA SER A 128 0.51 -5.91 3.81
C SER A 128 -0.81 -5.57 3.13
N ALA A 129 -0.86 -5.62 1.80
CA ALA A 129 -2.05 -5.34 1.01
C ALA A 129 -3.20 -6.33 1.29
N LEU A 130 -2.90 -7.62 1.32
CA LEU A 130 -3.91 -8.67 1.52
C LEU A 130 -4.35 -8.85 2.98
N ARG A 131 -3.61 -8.29 3.94
CA ARG A 131 -4.00 -8.23 5.35
C ARG A 131 -4.97 -7.11 5.66
N LEU A 132 -5.29 -6.28 4.69
CA LEU A 132 -6.35 -5.29 4.76
C LEU A 132 -7.65 -5.94 4.26
N PRO A 133 -8.38 -6.76 5.07
CA PRO A 133 -9.72 -7.14 4.72
C PRO A 133 -10.51 -5.85 4.74
N GLY A 134 -11.18 -5.53 3.64
CA GLY A 134 -12.15 -4.47 3.47
C GLY A 134 -12.09 -3.40 4.56
N GLY A 135 -11.20 -2.45 4.40
CA GLY A 135 -10.78 -1.56 5.45
C GLY A 135 -11.89 -0.70 5.98
N GLY A 136 -12.36 -1.04 7.09
CA GLY A 136 -13.29 -0.15 7.77
C GLY A 136 -14.20 -0.88 8.72
N GLN A 137 -13.68 -1.51 9.73
CA GLN A 137 -14.42 -1.64 10.97
C GLN A 137 -13.66 -2.26 12.15
N ASP A 138 -12.38 -2.69 11.99
CA ASP A 138 -11.62 -3.23 13.13
C ASP A 138 -10.54 -2.28 13.69
N SER A 139 -10.65 -0.97 13.40
CA SER A 139 -9.75 0.05 13.96
C SER A 139 -10.09 0.41 15.43
N GLU A 140 -11.15 -0.13 15.98
CA GLU A 140 -11.60 0.31 17.31
C GLU A 140 -10.92 -0.39 18.50
N ASN A 141 -10.12 -1.44 18.29
CA ASN A 141 -9.58 -2.13 19.46
C ASN A 141 -8.18 -2.72 19.35
N SER A 142 -7.33 -2.30 18.43
CA SER A 142 -6.06 -2.99 18.27
C SER A 142 -4.81 -2.13 18.47
N LEU A 143 -4.47 -1.88 19.72
CA LEU A 143 -3.09 -2.05 20.21
C LEU A 143 -2.57 -3.49 19.92
N ALA A 144 -3.39 -4.34 19.33
CA ALA A 144 -3.09 -5.71 18.92
C ALA A 144 -2.01 -5.81 17.81
N GLY A 145 -1.69 -4.72 17.12
CA GLY A 145 -0.56 -4.67 16.20
C GLY A 145 0.81 -4.64 16.90
N LEU A 146 0.86 -4.17 18.14
CA LEU A 146 2.07 -4.23 18.96
C LEU A 146 2.07 -5.53 19.76
N ILE A 147 2.76 -6.54 19.25
CA ILE A 147 2.89 -7.85 19.89
C ILE A 147 3.83 -7.74 21.10
N GLY A 148 3.45 -8.32 22.21
CA GLY A 148 4.25 -8.42 23.44
C GLY A 148 3.55 -7.88 24.68
N GLU A 149 3.72 -8.57 25.80
CA GLU A 149 3.16 -8.20 27.11
C GLU A 149 4.23 -7.71 28.10
N SER A 150 5.45 -7.51 27.63
CA SER A 150 6.55 -7.03 28.47
C SER A 150 6.22 -5.64 29.07
N PRO A 151 6.76 -5.30 30.23
CA PRO A 151 6.56 -3.98 30.85
C PRO A 151 6.96 -2.82 29.91
N SER A 152 8.01 -3.02 29.10
CA SER A 152 8.44 -2.03 28.10
C SER A 152 7.40 -1.84 27.00
N MET A 153 6.75 -2.89 26.53
CA MET A 153 5.68 -2.77 25.53
C MET A 153 4.42 -2.12 26.09
N GLN A 154 4.10 -2.34 27.35
CA GLN A 154 3.01 -1.63 28.03
C GLN A 154 3.30 -0.13 28.14
N GLN A 155 4.55 0.24 28.45
CA GLN A 155 4.97 1.65 28.45
C GLN A 155 4.85 2.30 27.06
N VAL A 156 5.26 1.58 26.01
CA VAL A 156 5.12 2.06 24.61
C VAL A 156 3.65 2.29 24.26
N ARG A 157 2.75 1.37 24.60
CA ARG A 157 1.30 1.54 24.38
C ARG A 157 0.74 2.78 25.09
N THR A 158 1.08 2.95 26.37
CA THR A 158 0.68 4.13 27.15
C THR A 158 1.23 5.42 26.54
N MET A 159 2.46 5.38 26.03
CA MET A 159 3.08 6.53 25.38
C MET A 159 2.37 6.88 24.06
N ILE A 160 2.02 5.89 23.23
CA ILE A 160 1.26 6.09 22.00
C ILE A 160 -0.07 6.79 22.29
N GLU A 161 -0.80 6.37 23.32
CA GLU A 161 -2.07 7.01 23.70
C GLU A 161 -1.91 8.47 24.14
N LYS A 162 -0.83 8.78 24.84
CA LYS A 162 -0.50 10.17 25.22
C LYS A 162 -0.12 11.02 24.02
N LEU A 163 0.73 10.47 23.13
CA LEU A 163 1.22 11.16 21.94
C LEU A 163 0.10 11.40 20.91
N ALA A 164 -0.86 10.48 20.79
CA ALA A 164 -2.00 10.63 19.91
C ALA A 164 -2.86 11.88 20.21
N ARG A 165 -2.83 12.36 21.44
CA ARG A 165 -3.53 13.58 21.86
C ARG A 165 -2.71 14.87 21.63
N SER A 166 -1.43 14.73 21.29
CA SER A 166 -0.52 15.86 21.07
C SER A 166 -0.64 16.40 19.63
N GLN A 167 -0.50 17.70 19.48
CA GLN A 167 -0.38 18.38 18.17
C GLN A 167 1.09 18.64 17.80
N ALA A 168 2.02 18.34 18.70
CA ALA A 168 3.45 18.56 18.47
C ALA A 168 4.02 17.53 17.48
N PRO A 169 5.09 17.88 16.75
CA PRO A 169 5.87 16.93 15.96
C PRO A 169 6.41 15.81 16.85
N ILE A 170 6.28 14.57 16.39
CA ILE A 170 6.71 13.39 17.12
C ILE A 170 7.89 12.76 16.40
N TYR A 171 8.98 12.52 17.14
CA TYR A 171 10.15 11.81 16.65
C TYR A 171 10.17 10.39 17.23
N ILE A 172 10.25 9.39 16.33
CA ILE A 172 10.31 7.97 16.70
C ILE A 172 11.65 7.40 16.24
N SER A 173 12.47 6.92 17.18
CA SER A 173 13.77 6.31 16.89
C SER A 173 13.79 4.83 17.31
N GLY A 174 14.69 4.06 16.71
CA GLY A 174 14.90 2.65 17.01
C GLY A 174 15.58 1.91 15.87
N GLU A 175 15.98 0.68 16.08
CA GLU A 175 16.65 -0.17 15.10
C GLU A 175 15.75 -0.47 13.89
N SER A 176 16.35 -0.90 12.78
CA SER A 176 15.60 -1.32 11.60
C SER A 176 14.71 -2.52 11.97
N GLY A 177 13.44 -2.50 11.51
CA GLY A 177 12.48 -3.57 11.84
C GLY A 177 11.83 -3.48 13.22
N SER A 178 12.16 -2.51 14.07
CA SER A 178 11.59 -2.36 15.44
C SER A 178 10.13 -1.89 15.48
N GLY A 179 9.45 -1.73 14.33
CA GLY A 179 8.04 -1.35 14.29
C GLY A 179 7.76 0.15 14.39
N LYS A 180 8.73 1.02 14.11
CA LYS A 180 8.56 2.49 14.13
C LYS A 180 7.38 2.99 13.31
N GLU A 181 7.21 2.45 12.11
CA GLU A 181 6.09 2.81 11.23
C GLU A 181 4.75 2.39 11.83
N LEU A 182 4.68 1.20 12.42
CA LEU A 182 3.48 0.74 13.12
C LEU A 182 3.12 1.68 14.27
N GLY A 183 4.13 2.12 15.05
CA GLY A 183 3.95 3.12 16.11
C GLY A 183 3.38 4.43 15.57
N ALA A 184 3.92 4.93 14.45
CA ALA A 184 3.44 6.15 13.81
C ALA A 184 1.99 6.03 13.32
N ARG A 185 1.63 4.91 12.67
CA ARG A 185 0.26 4.62 12.23
C ARG A 185 -0.71 4.55 13.40
N LEU A 186 -0.32 3.92 14.51
CA LEU A 186 -1.15 3.83 15.71
C LEU A 186 -1.37 5.20 16.36
N ILE A 187 -0.35 6.05 16.42
CA ILE A 187 -0.48 7.43 16.90
C ILE A 187 -1.47 8.20 16.01
N HIS A 188 -1.33 8.11 14.68
CA HIS A 188 -2.21 8.79 13.74
C HIS A 188 -3.65 8.31 13.88
N SER A 189 -3.90 7.00 13.87
CA SER A 189 -5.24 6.41 13.94
C SER A 189 -6.01 6.75 15.23
N ARG A 190 -5.30 7.14 16.29
CA ARG A 190 -5.87 7.54 17.58
C ARG A 190 -5.85 9.05 17.82
N SER A 191 -5.31 9.81 16.89
CA SER A 191 -5.24 11.27 16.97
C SER A 191 -6.55 11.93 16.51
N ALA A 192 -6.67 13.22 16.82
CA ALA A 192 -7.76 14.04 16.26
C ALA A 192 -7.74 14.12 14.72
N ARG A 193 -6.68 13.67 14.07
CA ARG A 193 -6.49 13.64 12.62
C ARG A 193 -6.73 12.26 12.02
N ALA A 194 -7.27 11.30 12.76
CA ALA A 194 -7.51 9.93 12.32
C ALA A 194 -8.36 9.82 11.03
N ALA A 195 -9.25 10.78 10.81
CA ALA A 195 -10.06 10.86 9.59
C ALA A 195 -9.27 11.39 8.37
N GLY A 196 -8.07 11.94 8.58
CA GLY A 196 -7.20 12.42 7.51
C GLY A 196 -6.31 11.31 6.95
N ALA A 197 -5.74 11.53 5.76
CA ALA A 197 -4.81 10.59 5.16
C ALA A 197 -3.51 10.45 5.99
N PHE A 198 -3.06 9.23 6.23
CA PHE A 198 -1.70 8.95 6.70
C PHE A 198 -0.79 8.77 5.50
N VAL A 199 0.12 9.70 5.27
CA VAL A 199 1.03 9.69 4.11
C VAL A 199 2.44 9.35 4.59
N PRO A 200 2.89 8.08 4.48
CA PRO A 200 4.26 7.72 4.79
C PRO A 200 5.18 8.17 3.65
N VAL A 201 6.29 8.81 4.01
CA VAL A 201 7.32 9.21 3.04
C VAL A 201 8.65 8.60 3.44
N ASN A 202 9.24 7.81 2.53
CA ASN A 202 10.58 7.25 2.75
C ASN A 202 11.64 8.25 2.27
N CYS A 203 12.14 9.08 3.19
CA CYS A 203 13.16 10.08 2.87
C CYS A 203 14.47 9.47 2.34
N GLY A 204 14.78 8.22 2.68
CA GLY A 204 15.96 7.52 2.15
C GLY A 204 15.85 7.16 0.66
N ALA A 205 14.65 7.19 0.11
CA ALA A 205 14.40 6.97 -1.32
C ALA A 205 14.42 8.27 -2.13
N ILE A 206 14.46 9.44 -1.46
CA ILE A 206 14.48 10.76 -2.10
C ILE A 206 15.93 11.27 -2.13
N PRO A 207 16.52 11.56 -3.30
CA PRO A 207 17.82 12.20 -3.39
C PRO A 207 17.83 13.53 -2.61
N GLU A 208 18.92 13.81 -1.88
CA GLU A 208 19.03 15.01 -1.02
C GLU A 208 18.76 16.32 -1.77
N ASN A 209 19.19 16.41 -3.02
CA ASN A 209 19.00 17.58 -3.88
C ASN A 209 17.55 17.79 -4.35
N LEU A 210 16.67 16.81 -4.19
CA LEU A 210 15.26 16.89 -4.57
C LEU A 210 14.32 17.01 -3.36
N MET A 211 14.84 16.81 -2.17
CA MET A 211 14.03 16.73 -0.94
C MET A 211 13.23 18.00 -0.70
N GLU A 212 13.83 19.19 -0.85
CA GLU A 212 13.13 20.47 -0.66
C GLU A 212 12.02 20.67 -1.69
N SER A 213 12.27 20.38 -2.96
CA SER A 213 11.28 20.55 -4.02
C SER A 213 10.13 19.53 -3.90
N GLU A 214 10.41 18.33 -3.45
CA GLU A 214 9.40 17.28 -3.26
C GLU A 214 8.49 17.56 -2.05
N PHE A 215 9.04 18.12 -0.96
CA PHE A 215 8.25 18.44 0.23
C PHE A 215 7.50 19.78 0.13
N PHE A 216 8.08 20.79 -0.52
CA PHE A 216 7.58 22.16 -0.51
C PHE A 216 7.16 22.67 -1.89
N GLY A 217 7.38 21.89 -2.94
CA GLY A 217 7.08 22.25 -4.33
C GLY A 217 8.12 23.20 -4.93
N TYR A 218 8.01 23.40 -6.24
CA TYR A 218 8.79 24.42 -6.95
C TYR A 218 8.14 25.79 -6.77
N ARG A 219 8.98 26.82 -6.58
CA ARG A 219 8.58 28.22 -6.70
C ARG A 219 8.71 28.70 -8.13
#